data_0d6511a56cbeda9504e2ed10e946d668
#
_entry.id   0d6511a56cbeda9504e2ed10e946d668
#
_cell.length_a   1.000
_cell.length_b   1.000
_cell.length_c   1.000
_cell.angle_alpha   90.00
_cell.angle_beta   90.00
_cell.angle_gamma   90.00
#
_symmetry.space_group_name_H-M   'P 1'
#
loop_
_entity.id
_entity.type
_entity.pdbx_description
1 polymer ?
#
loop_
_entity_poly.entity_id
_entity_poly.type
_entity_poly.pdbx_seq_one_letter_code
_entity_poly.pdbx_strand_id
1 'polypeptide(L)'
;MEKITQYLIQSTVHGSEVRAWEEDIMLPTYEIGKEEKNPIFLEKRVYQGSCGSVYPYPVVEKISDKKADKRYHALFIENEYIKVMILPELGGRIHMAYDKVKKRHFVYYNQVVKPALVGLTGPWISGGIEFNWPQHHRPSTFLPTDFLIEENADGSKTVWCNEVERMFRTKGMQGFTLYPGKAYIEIKVKIYNRTSFPQTFLWWANPAVVVNDHYHSVFPPDVNAVFDHGKRSEERRVGKECTL
;
A
#
# COMPACT_ATOMS: atom_id res chain seq x y z
N MET A 1 2.59 -25.45 -1.37
CA MET A 1 2.92 -24.08 -1.79
C MET A 1 1.59 -23.38 -2.05
N GLU A 2 1.34 -22.28 -1.37
CA GLU A 2 0.03 -21.64 -1.42
C GLU A 2 -0.24 -20.98 -2.78
N LYS A 3 -1.46 -21.09 -3.28
CA LYS A 3 -1.86 -20.62 -4.62
C LYS A 3 -1.44 -19.19 -4.93
N ILE A 4 -1.48 -18.32 -3.92
CA ILE A 4 -1.17 -16.89 -4.07
C ILE A 4 0.32 -16.62 -4.37
N THR A 5 1.24 -17.41 -3.81
CA THR A 5 2.67 -17.29 -4.04
C THR A 5 3.08 -17.61 -5.49
N GLN A 6 2.30 -18.42 -6.19
CA GLN A 6 2.59 -18.84 -7.57
C GLN A 6 2.61 -17.64 -8.53
N TYR A 7 1.81 -16.59 -8.28
CA TYR A 7 1.77 -15.42 -9.15
C TYR A 7 3.11 -14.66 -9.21
N LEU A 8 3.98 -14.79 -8.21
CA LEU A 8 5.26 -14.07 -8.18
C LEU A 8 6.49 -14.96 -8.40
N ILE A 9 6.42 -16.25 -8.14
CA ILE A 9 7.59 -17.15 -8.26
C ILE A 9 7.95 -17.42 -9.73
N GLN A 10 6.96 -17.53 -10.60
CA GLN A 10 7.24 -17.76 -12.03
C GLN A 10 7.66 -16.45 -12.69
N SER A 11 8.89 -16.47 -13.22
CA SER A 11 9.40 -15.35 -14.02
C SER A 11 8.80 -15.35 -15.42
N THR A 12 8.45 -14.17 -15.90
CA THR A 12 8.00 -13.95 -17.29
C THR A 12 8.99 -13.10 -18.09
N VAL A 13 10.11 -12.68 -17.46
CA VAL A 13 11.14 -11.82 -18.02
C VAL A 13 12.40 -12.62 -18.31
N HIS A 14 12.95 -12.42 -19.51
CA HIS A 14 14.21 -12.99 -19.96
C HIS A 14 15.19 -11.84 -20.30
N GLY A 15 16.39 -11.86 -19.70
CA GLY A 15 17.37 -10.80 -19.86
C GLY A 15 17.05 -9.55 -19.04
N SER A 16 17.56 -8.41 -19.47
CA SER A 16 17.45 -7.12 -18.76
C SER A 16 16.28 -6.26 -19.24
N GLU A 17 15.15 -6.86 -19.56
CA GLU A 17 13.93 -6.14 -19.90
C GLU A 17 13.08 -5.84 -18.67
N VAL A 18 12.19 -4.85 -18.78
CA VAL A 18 11.11 -4.60 -17.82
C VAL A 18 9.79 -4.88 -18.49
N ARG A 19 8.94 -5.70 -17.85
CA ARG A 19 7.56 -5.94 -18.26
C ARG A 19 6.59 -5.40 -17.24
N ALA A 20 5.48 -4.85 -17.71
CA ALA A 20 4.34 -4.51 -16.89
C ALA A 20 3.08 -4.95 -17.62
N TRP A 21 2.11 -5.54 -16.88
CA TRP A 21 0.89 -6.08 -17.46
C TRP A 21 -0.24 -6.15 -16.44
N GLU A 22 -1.42 -6.39 -16.94
CA GLU A 22 -2.66 -6.59 -16.19
C GLU A 22 -3.03 -8.07 -16.20
N GLU A 23 -3.53 -8.58 -15.08
CA GLU A 23 -3.95 -9.97 -14.96
C GLU A 23 -5.04 -10.12 -13.90
N ASP A 24 -6.07 -10.89 -14.22
CA ASP A 24 -7.09 -11.27 -13.23
C ASP A 24 -6.57 -12.41 -12.35
N ILE A 25 -6.62 -12.22 -11.05
CA ILE A 25 -6.18 -13.19 -10.05
C ILE A 25 -7.30 -13.53 -9.08
N MET A 26 -7.19 -14.69 -8.45
CA MET A 26 -8.12 -15.13 -7.40
C MET A 26 -7.46 -15.06 -6.04
N LEU A 27 -8.01 -14.27 -5.12
CA LEU A 27 -7.52 -14.18 -3.74
C LEU A 27 -8.62 -14.61 -2.76
N PRO A 28 -8.29 -15.44 -1.76
CA PRO A 28 -9.21 -15.71 -0.66
C PRO A 28 -9.55 -14.41 0.06
N THR A 29 -10.84 -14.12 0.20
CA THR A 29 -11.31 -12.82 0.68
C THR A 29 -12.46 -12.97 1.66
N TYR A 30 -12.45 -12.15 2.71
CA TYR A 30 -13.61 -11.87 3.55
C TYR A 30 -14.22 -10.57 3.06
N GLU A 31 -15.42 -10.65 2.48
CA GLU A 31 -16.08 -9.50 1.86
C GLU A 31 -16.49 -8.46 2.91
N ILE A 32 -16.46 -7.21 2.50
CA ILE A 32 -17.03 -6.12 3.29
C ILE A 32 -18.56 -6.15 3.24
N GLY A 33 -19.19 -5.67 4.29
CA GLY A 33 -20.63 -5.50 4.35
C GLY A 33 -21.11 -4.33 3.50
N LYS A 34 -22.40 -4.01 3.64
CA LYS A 34 -23.02 -2.91 2.92
C LYS A 34 -22.35 -1.58 3.28
N GLU A 35 -22.10 -0.77 2.27
CA GLU A 35 -21.66 0.61 2.39
C GLU A 35 -22.79 1.53 2.84
N GLU A 36 -22.60 2.27 3.94
CA GLU A 36 -23.47 3.36 4.33
C GLU A 36 -22.96 4.67 3.71
N LYS A 37 -23.78 5.26 2.85
CA LYS A 37 -23.40 6.45 2.05
C LYS A 37 -23.90 7.77 2.64
N ASN A 38 -24.76 7.70 3.66
CA ASN A 38 -25.24 8.89 4.36
C ASN A 38 -24.11 9.48 5.22
N PRO A 39 -24.15 10.81 5.47
CA PRO A 39 -23.21 11.41 6.40
C PRO A 39 -23.31 10.75 7.78
N ILE A 40 -22.19 10.23 8.26
CA ILE A 40 -22.09 9.61 9.59
C ILE A 40 -21.09 10.41 10.41
N PHE A 41 -21.55 10.95 11.52
CA PHE A 41 -20.72 11.67 12.47
C PHE A 41 -20.28 10.69 13.58
N LEU A 42 -19.22 9.94 13.32
CA LEU A 42 -18.77 8.85 14.16
C LEU A 42 -17.67 9.31 15.13
N GLU A 43 -17.99 10.13 16.09
CA GLU A 43 -17.03 10.57 17.11
C GLU A 43 -16.31 9.42 17.83
N LYS A 44 -17.00 8.30 18.04
CA LYS A 44 -16.46 7.14 18.77
C LYS A 44 -15.53 6.22 17.97
N ARG A 45 -15.43 6.39 16.65
CA ARG A 45 -14.54 5.59 15.79
C ARG A 45 -13.22 6.24 15.48
N VAL A 46 -13.01 7.41 16.02
CA VAL A 46 -11.80 8.19 15.79
C VAL A 46 -10.73 7.67 16.71
N TYR A 47 -9.67 7.13 16.18
CA TYR A 47 -8.47 6.95 16.96
C TYR A 47 -7.70 8.28 17.05
N GLN A 48 -6.80 8.36 18.01
CA GLN A 48 -6.08 9.60 18.35
C GLN A 48 -5.53 10.31 17.10
N GLY A 49 -5.93 11.55 16.89
CA GLY A 49 -5.45 12.42 15.82
C GLY A 49 -6.28 12.40 14.53
N SER A 50 -7.40 11.68 14.45
CA SER A 50 -8.29 11.72 13.30
C SER A 50 -9.52 12.60 13.56
N CYS A 51 -10.16 13.11 12.50
CA CYS A 51 -11.29 14.02 12.64
C CYS A 51 -12.67 13.35 12.72
N GLY A 52 -12.78 12.05 12.55
CA GLY A 52 -14.05 11.29 12.61
C GLY A 52 -15.03 11.56 11.46
N SER A 53 -14.93 12.66 10.75
CA SER A 53 -15.77 12.97 9.60
C SER A 53 -15.12 12.49 8.32
N VAL A 54 -15.74 11.55 7.64
CA VAL A 54 -15.21 10.92 6.41
C VAL A 54 -16.09 11.17 5.19
N TYR A 55 -17.22 11.88 5.37
CA TYR A 55 -18.09 12.23 4.25
C TYR A 55 -17.31 13.02 3.18
N PRO A 56 -17.44 12.72 1.90
CA PRO A 56 -18.44 11.84 1.25
C PRO A 56 -18.01 10.39 1.01
N TYR A 57 -17.04 9.87 1.75
CA TYR A 57 -16.71 8.45 1.66
C TYR A 57 -17.75 7.59 2.36
N PRO A 58 -18.09 6.41 1.80
CA PRO A 58 -18.98 5.47 2.45
C PRO A 58 -18.32 4.85 3.68
N VAL A 59 -19.12 4.50 4.68
CA VAL A 59 -18.66 3.79 5.88
C VAL A 59 -19.14 2.35 5.86
N VAL A 60 -18.27 1.43 6.24
CA VAL A 60 -18.57 0.00 6.36
C VAL A 60 -18.42 -0.42 7.82
N GLU A 61 -19.44 -1.08 8.35
CA GLU A 61 -19.50 -1.46 9.76
C GLU A 61 -19.43 -2.98 10.00
N LYS A 62 -19.40 -3.76 8.94
CA LYS A 62 -19.39 -5.22 9.01
C LYS A 62 -18.40 -5.81 8.01
N ILE A 63 -17.76 -6.89 8.44
CA ILE A 63 -16.95 -7.76 7.59
C ILE A 63 -17.57 -9.15 7.66
N SER A 64 -17.64 -9.85 6.55
CA SER A 64 -18.13 -11.23 6.49
C SER A 64 -17.23 -12.17 7.29
N ASP A 65 -17.81 -13.12 7.99
CA ASP A 65 -17.08 -14.23 8.63
C ASP A 65 -16.82 -15.40 7.66
N LYS A 66 -17.36 -15.31 6.45
CA LYS A 66 -17.19 -16.35 5.42
C LYS A 66 -16.14 -15.93 4.44
N LYS A 67 -15.15 -16.80 4.25
CA LYS A 67 -14.09 -16.66 3.25
C LYS A 67 -14.56 -17.27 1.93
N ALA A 68 -14.36 -16.55 0.83
CA ALA A 68 -14.57 -17.02 -0.53
C ALA A 68 -13.46 -16.53 -1.45
N ASP A 69 -13.21 -17.24 -2.54
CA ASP A 69 -12.30 -16.75 -3.56
C ASP A 69 -12.96 -15.60 -4.33
N LYS A 70 -12.27 -14.47 -4.39
CA LYS A 70 -12.70 -13.27 -5.12
C LYS A 70 -11.71 -12.94 -6.22
N ARG A 71 -12.24 -12.56 -7.39
CA ARG A 71 -11.43 -12.06 -8.49
C ARG A 71 -11.01 -10.63 -8.21
N TYR A 72 -9.73 -10.35 -8.43
CA TYR A 72 -9.13 -9.01 -8.42
C TYR A 72 -8.41 -8.78 -9.74
N HIS A 73 -8.49 -7.56 -10.21
CA HIS A 73 -7.69 -7.09 -11.33
C HIS A 73 -6.35 -6.59 -10.81
N ALA A 74 -5.29 -7.37 -11.01
CA ALA A 74 -3.96 -7.07 -10.52
C ALA A 74 -3.07 -6.46 -11.60
N LEU A 75 -2.18 -5.58 -11.21
CA LEU A 75 -1.11 -5.06 -12.04
C LEU A 75 0.21 -5.69 -11.60
N PHE A 76 0.99 -6.11 -12.57
CA PHE A 76 2.32 -6.66 -12.33
C PHE A 76 3.36 -5.79 -12.98
N ILE A 77 4.51 -5.69 -12.32
CA ILE A 77 5.72 -5.14 -12.91
C ILE A 77 6.91 -6.03 -12.53
N GLU A 78 7.73 -6.38 -13.50
CA GLU A 78 8.82 -7.34 -13.34
C GLU A 78 10.03 -6.94 -14.16
N ASN A 79 11.21 -7.13 -13.56
CA ASN A 79 12.50 -7.17 -14.26
C ASN A 79 13.27 -8.44 -13.86
N GLU A 80 14.54 -8.54 -14.23
CA GLU A 80 15.36 -9.71 -13.92
C GLU A 80 15.56 -9.98 -12.40
N TYR A 81 15.38 -8.97 -11.55
CA TYR A 81 15.60 -9.06 -10.10
C TYR A 81 14.35 -9.11 -9.26
N ILE A 82 13.32 -8.38 -9.66
CA ILE A 82 12.14 -8.08 -8.82
C ILE A 82 10.87 -8.33 -9.60
N LYS A 83 9.88 -8.92 -8.93
CA LYS A 83 8.50 -9.00 -9.41
C LYS A 83 7.56 -8.46 -8.34
N VAL A 84 6.62 -7.59 -8.74
CA VAL A 84 5.70 -6.89 -7.85
C VAL A 84 4.27 -7.07 -8.33
N MET A 85 3.36 -7.27 -7.39
CA MET A 85 1.92 -7.27 -7.60
C MET A 85 1.31 -6.05 -6.92
N ILE A 86 0.55 -5.29 -7.67
CA ILE A 86 -0.18 -4.10 -7.21
C ILE A 86 -1.68 -4.37 -7.34
N LEU A 87 -2.48 -3.96 -6.36
CA LEU A 87 -3.93 -4.12 -6.36
C LEU A 87 -4.62 -2.75 -6.42
N PRO A 88 -5.04 -2.29 -7.61
CA PRO A 88 -5.77 -1.03 -7.76
C PRO A 88 -7.07 -1.01 -6.96
N GLU A 89 -7.80 -2.12 -6.91
CA GLU A 89 -9.08 -2.24 -6.18
C GLU A 89 -8.93 -2.08 -4.66
N LEU A 90 -7.72 -2.24 -4.14
CA LEU A 90 -7.41 -2.10 -2.70
C LEU A 90 -6.48 -0.91 -2.45
N GLY A 91 -6.84 0.25 -2.97
CA GLY A 91 -6.12 1.49 -2.75
C GLY A 91 -4.83 1.64 -3.55
N GLY A 92 -4.58 0.84 -4.59
CA GLY A 92 -3.35 0.90 -5.39
C GLY A 92 -2.11 0.53 -4.60
N ARG A 93 -2.24 -0.36 -3.62
CA ARG A 93 -1.12 -0.82 -2.78
C ARG A 93 -0.24 -1.82 -3.50
N ILE A 94 1.04 -1.85 -3.16
CA ILE A 94 1.86 -3.03 -3.44
C ILE A 94 1.38 -4.13 -2.50
N HIS A 95 0.81 -5.20 -3.06
CA HIS A 95 0.31 -6.32 -2.27
C HIS A 95 1.42 -7.32 -1.95
N MET A 96 2.25 -7.62 -2.92
CA MET A 96 3.38 -8.56 -2.81
C MET A 96 4.58 -8.04 -3.59
N ALA A 97 5.78 -8.32 -3.09
CA ALA A 97 7.03 -8.03 -3.79
C ALA A 97 8.06 -9.14 -3.53
N TYR A 98 8.63 -9.66 -4.61
CA TYR A 98 9.49 -10.82 -4.61
C TYR A 98 10.88 -10.51 -5.16
N ASP A 99 11.92 -10.87 -4.40
CA ASP A 99 13.30 -10.86 -4.81
C ASP A 99 13.62 -12.20 -5.49
N LYS A 100 13.83 -12.15 -6.79
CA LYS A 100 14.08 -13.34 -7.63
C LYS A 100 15.47 -13.94 -7.39
N VAL A 101 16.44 -13.13 -6.98
CA VAL A 101 17.82 -13.56 -6.68
C VAL A 101 17.87 -14.33 -5.38
N LYS A 102 17.31 -13.74 -4.32
CA LYS A 102 17.25 -14.36 -2.99
C LYS A 102 16.07 -15.31 -2.82
N LYS A 103 15.21 -15.42 -3.82
CA LYS A 103 14.01 -16.31 -3.84
C LYS A 103 13.13 -16.11 -2.61
N ARG A 104 12.87 -14.86 -2.23
CA ARG A 104 12.07 -14.54 -1.05
C ARG A 104 11.22 -13.29 -1.30
N HIS A 105 10.09 -13.21 -0.60
CA HIS A 105 9.36 -11.95 -0.47
C HIS A 105 10.13 -11.00 0.45
N PHE A 106 10.29 -9.75 0.04
CA PHE A 106 10.91 -8.71 0.87
C PHE A 106 9.90 -7.75 1.48
N VAL A 107 8.61 -7.94 1.14
CA VAL A 107 7.47 -7.29 1.77
C VAL A 107 6.62 -8.39 2.41
N TYR A 108 6.24 -8.22 3.68
CA TYR A 108 5.29 -9.13 4.32
C TYR A 108 3.90 -8.97 3.68
N TYR A 109 3.22 -10.06 3.43
CA TYR A 109 1.87 -10.09 2.87
C TYR A 109 1.01 -11.13 3.56
N ASN A 110 -0.29 -10.90 3.57
CA ASN A 110 -1.25 -11.87 4.08
C ASN A 110 -1.72 -12.80 2.95
N GLN A 111 -1.94 -14.06 3.28
CA GLN A 111 -2.43 -15.10 2.37
C GLN A 111 -3.92 -14.91 2.00
N VAL A 112 -4.56 -13.95 2.61
CA VAL A 112 -5.98 -13.68 2.52
C VAL A 112 -6.23 -12.18 2.62
N VAL A 113 -7.20 -11.67 1.88
CA VAL A 113 -7.72 -10.32 2.08
C VAL A 113 -8.76 -10.38 3.20
N LYS A 114 -8.33 -10.02 4.42
CA LYS A 114 -9.20 -9.96 5.60
C LYS A 114 -9.14 -8.57 6.23
N PRO A 115 -10.11 -7.71 5.92
CA PRO A 115 -10.17 -6.38 6.51
C PRO A 115 -10.42 -6.43 8.02
N ALA A 116 -9.89 -5.42 8.73
CA ALA A 116 -10.29 -5.07 10.08
C ALA A 116 -10.98 -3.72 10.08
N LEU A 117 -11.94 -3.50 10.99
CA LEU A 117 -12.70 -2.24 11.09
C LEU A 117 -11.93 -1.21 11.93
N VAL A 118 -10.72 -0.87 11.48
CA VAL A 118 -9.82 0.09 12.16
C VAL A 118 -9.46 1.30 11.30
N GLY A 119 -9.87 1.30 10.02
CA GLY A 119 -9.70 2.44 9.12
C GLY A 119 -10.75 3.53 9.38
N LEU A 120 -10.53 4.72 8.84
CA LEU A 120 -11.46 5.86 8.99
C LEU A 120 -12.86 5.56 8.45
N THR A 121 -12.97 4.82 7.35
CA THR A 121 -14.24 4.40 6.75
C THR A 121 -14.64 2.96 7.13
N GLY A 122 -13.87 2.32 7.99
CA GLY A 122 -14.05 0.94 8.45
C GLY A 122 -12.96 0.00 7.95
N PRO A 123 -13.02 -0.51 6.72
CA PRO A 123 -12.11 -1.54 6.28
C PRO A 123 -10.66 -1.04 6.10
N TRP A 124 -9.74 -1.81 6.64
CA TRP A 124 -8.30 -1.65 6.45
C TRP A 124 -7.62 -3.02 6.45
N ILE A 125 -6.64 -3.24 5.60
CA ILE A 125 -5.86 -4.48 5.58
C ILE A 125 -4.40 -4.21 5.89
N SER A 126 -3.78 -5.11 6.65
CA SER A 126 -2.34 -5.14 6.89
C SER A 126 -1.58 -5.84 5.76
N GLY A 127 -0.26 -5.77 5.80
CA GLY A 127 0.62 -6.38 4.81
C GLY A 127 0.81 -5.53 3.56
N GLY A 128 1.78 -5.90 2.73
CA GLY A 128 2.12 -5.12 1.55
C GLY A 128 2.75 -3.76 1.87
N ILE A 129 2.59 -2.81 0.98
CA ILE A 129 2.93 -1.41 1.20
C ILE A 129 1.70 -0.56 0.91
N GLU A 130 1.19 0.10 1.93
CA GLU A 130 0.11 1.07 1.84
C GLU A 130 0.70 2.47 1.61
N PHE A 131 0.03 3.28 0.78
CA PHE A 131 0.43 4.67 0.49
C PHE A 131 -0.66 5.62 0.91
N ASN A 132 -0.33 6.63 1.70
CA ASN A 132 -1.28 7.49 2.38
C ASN A 132 -1.05 8.97 2.10
N TRP A 133 -2.14 9.68 1.89
CA TRP A 133 -2.27 11.14 1.79
C TRP A 133 -3.77 11.54 1.94
N PRO A 134 -4.14 12.80 2.08
CA PRO A 134 -3.33 13.98 2.40
C PRO A 134 -2.93 14.00 3.86
N GLN A 135 -3.48 13.15 4.67
CA GLN A 135 -3.21 12.99 6.09
C GLN A 135 -3.69 11.60 6.57
N HIS A 136 -3.10 11.04 7.63
CA HIS A 136 -3.40 9.75 8.24
C HIS A 136 -3.40 8.56 7.25
N HIS A 137 -3.89 7.40 7.68
CA HIS A 137 -4.35 6.37 6.76
C HIS A 137 -5.52 6.94 5.96
N ARG A 138 -5.38 7.02 4.66
CA ARG A 138 -6.41 7.68 3.84
C ARG A 138 -7.75 6.95 3.93
N PRO A 139 -8.89 7.70 3.90
CA PRO A 139 -10.21 7.09 3.96
C PRO A 139 -10.47 6.08 2.84
N SER A 140 -9.85 6.27 1.69
CA SER A 140 -9.97 5.43 0.50
C SER A 140 -8.97 4.26 0.44
N THR A 141 -8.27 3.94 1.53
CA THR A 141 -7.23 2.88 1.53
C THR A 141 -7.75 1.50 1.06
N PHE A 142 -9.05 1.28 1.16
CA PHE A 142 -9.74 0.05 0.74
C PHE A 142 -10.71 0.28 -0.43
N LEU A 143 -10.54 1.35 -1.19
CA LEU A 143 -11.35 1.69 -2.36
C LEU A 143 -10.51 1.62 -3.65
N PRO A 144 -11.17 1.42 -4.80
CA PRO A 144 -10.47 1.39 -6.08
C PRO A 144 -9.76 2.71 -6.41
N THR A 145 -8.62 2.60 -7.07
CA THR A 145 -7.89 3.69 -7.70
C THR A 145 -7.90 3.52 -9.21
N ASP A 146 -7.78 4.63 -9.94
CA ASP A 146 -7.43 4.58 -11.36
C ASP A 146 -5.97 4.16 -11.52
N PHE A 147 -5.61 3.60 -12.66
CA PHE A 147 -4.23 3.21 -12.94
C PHE A 147 -3.82 3.46 -14.38
N LEU A 148 -2.52 3.45 -14.62
CA LEU A 148 -1.89 3.55 -15.95
C LEU A 148 -0.55 2.83 -15.93
N ILE A 149 -0.26 2.06 -16.97
CA ILE A 149 1.07 1.53 -17.25
C ILE A 149 1.75 2.47 -18.24
N GLU A 150 2.89 3.05 -17.83
CA GLU A 150 3.69 3.97 -18.63
C GLU A 150 4.99 3.30 -19.05
N GLU A 151 5.29 3.38 -20.36
CA GLU A 151 6.57 2.94 -20.91
C GLU A 151 7.48 4.15 -21.07
N ASN A 152 8.67 4.09 -20.46
CA ASN A 152 9.64 5.18 -20.49
C ASN A 152 10.71 4.96 -21.57
N ALA A 153 11.26 6.06 -22.09
CA ALA A 153 12.24 6.01 -23.17
C ALA A 153 13.56 5.28 -22.83
N ASP A 154 13.86 5.18 -21.53
CA ASP A 154 15.05 4.47 -21.01
C ASP A 154 14.82 2.96 -20.82
N GLY A 155 13.68 2.43 -21.27
CA GLY A 155 13.30 1.03 -21.14
C GLY A 155 12.70 0.67 -19.76
N SER A 156 12.65 1.61 -18.82
CA SER A 156 11.93 1.42 -17.58
C SER A 156 10.42 1.46 -17.82
N LYS A 157 9.64 0.87 -16.89
CA LYS A 157 8.19 0.99 -16.89
C LYS A 157 7.73 1.48 -15.53
N THR A 158 6.64 2.22 -15.54
CA THR A 158 6.01 2.74 -14.32
C THR A 158 4.54 2.33 -14.28
N VAL A 159 4.14 1.70 -13.20
CA VAL A 159 2.73 1.47 -12.89
C VAL A 159 2.26 2.60 -11.99
N TRP A 160 1.36 3.43 -12.49
CA TRP A 160 0.75 4.53 -11.75
C TRP A 160 -0.59 4.09 -11.16
N CYS A 161 -0.82 4.42 -9.89
CA CYS A 161 -2.14 4.41 -9.28
C CYS A 161 -2.47 5.82 -8.80
N ASN A 162 -3.71 6.26 -9.01
CA ASN A 162 -4.09 7.62 -8.63
C ASN A 162 -5.55 7.73 -8.21
N GLU A 163 -5.85 8.74 -7.42
CA GLU A 163 -7.22 9.12 -7.10
C GLU A 163 -7.33 10.63 -6.87
N VAL A 164 -8.56 11.12 -7.00
CA VAL A 164 -8.96 12.42 -6.46
C VAL A 164 -9.60 12.18 -5.11
N GLU A 165 -8.92 12.60 -4.05
CA GLU A 165 -9.40 12.50 -2.69
C GLU A 165 -10.67 13.37 -2.52
N ARG A 166 -11.73 12.79 -1.95
CA ARG A 166 -13.08 13.36 -2.01
C ARG A 166 -13.34 14.43 -0.95
N MET A 167 -12.63 14.39 0.19
CA MET A 167 -12.86 15.33 1.30
C MET A 167 -12.24 16.70 1.00
N PHE A 168 -10.99 16.73 0.56
CA PHE A 168 -10.21 17.96 0.31
C PHE A 168 -10.01 18.21 -1.18
N ARG A 169 -10.43 17.30 -2.05
CA ARG A 169 -10.32 17.40 -3.52
C ARG A 169 -8.89 17.53 -4.04
N THR A 170 -7.93 17.07 -3.26
CA THR A 170 -6.54 16.94 -3.69
C THR A 170 -6.37 15.69 -4.54
N LYS A 171 -5.45 15.71 -5.50
CA LYS A 171 -5.11 14.54 -6.29
C LYS A 171 -3.76 13.99 -5.86
N GLY A 172 -3.71 12.71 -5.56
CA GLY A 172 -2.48 11.98 -5.29
C GLY A 172 -2.25 10.90 -6.35
N MET A 173 -0.99 10.74 -6.75
CA MET A 173 -0.54 9.67 -7.63
C MET A 173 0.70 9.05 -7.03
N GLN A 174 0.75 7.71 -7.00
CA GLN A 174 1.96 6.94 -6.75
C GLN A 174 2.33 6.12 -7.98
N GLY A 175 3.58 6.18 -8.37
CA GLY A 175 4.15 5.41 -9.47
C GLY A 175 5.21 4.44 -8.95
N PHE A 176 5.16 3.21 -9.42
CA PHE A 176 6.10 2.14 -9.09
C PHE A 176 6.92 1.86 -10.34
N THR A 177 8.21 2.25 -10.31
CA THR A 177 9.08 2.13 -11.47
C THR A 177 10.12 1.05 -11.25
N LEU A 178 10.26 0.17 -12.21
CA LEU A 178 11.41 -0.72 -12.34
C LEU A 178 12.25 -0.33 -13.55
N TYR A 179 13.56 -0.49 -13.41
CA TYR A 179 14.57 -0.19 -14.43
C TYR A 179 15.25 -1.48 -14.89
N PRO A 180 15.66 -1.57 -16.18
CA PRO A 180 16.56 -2.61 -16.62
C PRO A 180 17.85 -2.60 -15.78
N GLY A 181 18.32 -3.77 -15.35
CA GLY A 181 19.59 -3.90 -14.62
C GLY A 181 19.59 -3.38 -13.18
N LYS A 182 18.42 -3.03 -12.57
CA LYS A 182 18.34 -2.47 -11.23
C LYS A 182 17.52 -3.33 -10.28
N ALA A 183 18.07 -3.60 -9.10
CA ALA A 183 17.43 -4.40 -8.05
C ALA A 183 16.71 -3.54 -6.99
N TYR A 184 15.99 -2.49 -7.40
CA TYR A 184 15.18 -1.66 -6.54
C TYR A 184 13.90 -1.20 -7.23
N ILE A 185 12.90 -0.82 -6.44
CA ILE A 185 11.69 -0.16 -6.89
C ILE A 185 11.81 1.32 -6.55
N GLU A 186 11.70 2.17 -7.55
CA GLU A 186 11.56 3.61 -7.32
C GLU A 186 10.08 3.95 -7.13
N ILE A 187 9.78 4.66 -6.05
CA ILE A 187 8.43 5.16 -5.78
C ILE A 187 8.37 6.64 -6.13
N LYS A 188 7.60 6.95 -7.17
CA LYS A 188 7.36 8.31 -7.63
C LYS A 188 6.05 8.82 -7.05
N VAL A 189 6.04 10.06 -6.57
CA VAL A 189 4.84 10.68 -5.99
C VAL A 189 4.56 11.99 -6.71
N LYS A 190 3.31 12.17 -7.14
CA LYS A 190 2.80 13.43 -7.70
C LYS A 190 1.56 13.85 -6.93
N ILE A 191 1.54 15.09 -6.53
CA ILE A 191 0.49 15.68 -5.71
C ILE A 191 0.02 16.96 -6.35
N TYR A 192 -1.30 17.12 -6.44
CA TYR A 192 -1.91 18.28 -7.03
C TYR A 192 -2.95 18.86 -6.09
N ASN A 193 -2.76 20.13 -5.71
CA ASN A 193 -3.82 20.91 -5.11
C ASN A 193 -4.77 21.39 -6.22
N ARG A 194 -5.97 20.83 -6.24
CA ARG A 194 -7.02 21.18 -7.23
C ARG A 194 -7.99 22.23 -6.72
N THR A 195 -7.69 22.84 -5.60
CA THR A 195 -8.52 23.87 -4.96
C THR A 195 -7.84 25.24 -5.07
N SER A 196 -8.62 26.30 -4.88
CA SER A 196 -8.11 27.68 -4.85
C SER A 196 -7.46 28.08 -3.52
N PHE A 197 -7.50 27.19 -2.51
CA PHE A 197 -6.97 27.45 -1.19
C PHE A 197 -5.74 26.59 -0.90
N PRO A 198 -4.80 27.04 -0.06
CA PRO A 198 -3.74 26.21 0.47
C PRO A 198 -4.32 24.97 1.17
N GLN A 199 -3.69 23.81 0.98
CA GLN A 199 -4.06 22.55 1.62
C GLN A 199 -2.90 22.02 2.43
N THR A 200 -3.19 21.48 3.60
CA THR A 200 -2.21 20.70 4.39
C THR A 200 -1.99 19.35 3.71
N PHE A 201 -0.75 18.90 3.69
CA PHE A 201 -0.38 17.67 3.05
C PHE A 201 0.62 16.87 3.88
N LEU A 202 0.32 15.60 4.06
CA LEU A 202 1.21 14.58 4.56
C LEU A 202 1.17 13.38 3.60
N TRP A 203 2.31 12.98 3.08
CA TRP A 203 2.44 11.74 2.35
C TRP A 203 3.37 10.78 3.09
N TRP A 204 3.01 9.51 3.14
CA TRP A 204 3.84 8.48 3.74
C TRP A 204 3.51 7.09 3.19
N ALA A 205 4.49 6.19 3.26
CA ALA A 205 4.36 4.80 2.93
C ALA A 205 4.41 3.95 4.21
N ASN A 206 3.61 2.90 4.24
CA ASN A 206 3.51 1.96 5.36
C ASN A 206 3.92 0.56 4.88
N PRO A 207 5.23 0.26 4.75
CA PRO A 207 5.70 -1.06 4.36
C PRO A 207 5.58 -2.05 5.52
N ALA A 208 5.07 -3.24 5.24
CA ALA A 208 5.07 -4.35 6.17
C ALA A 208 6.31 -5.23 5.95
N VAL A 209 6.95 -5.65 7.02
CA VAL A 209 8.10 -6.52 7.01
C VAL A 209 7.90 -7.70 7.96
N VAL A 210 8.58 -8.81 7.68
CA VAL A 210 8.61 -9.95 8.61
C VAL A 210 9.45 -9.56 9.83
N VAL A 211 8.92 -9.79 11.03
CA VAL A 211 9.63 -9.58 12.29
C VAL A 211 9.81 -10.92 13.01
N ASN A 212 11.01 -11.20 13.44
CA ASN A 212 11.37 -12.37 14.23
C ASN A 212 12.63 -12.06 15.07
N ASP A 213 13.11 -13.03 15.85
CA ASP A 213 14.26 -12.87 16.74
C ASP A 213 15.59 -12.50 16.06
N HIS A 214 15.65 -12.67 14.73
CA HIS A 214 16.83 -12.32 13.92
C HIS A 214 16.67 -10.99 13.16
N TYR A 215 15.52 -10.31 13.33
CA TYR A 215 15.26 -9.04 12.68
C TYR A 215 15.87 -7.89 13.48
N HIS A 216 16.53 -6.98 12.79
CA HIS A 216 16.97 -5.71 13.34
C HIS A 216 16.84 -4.58 12.33
N SER A 217 16.60 -3.38 12.83
CA SER A 217 16.51 -2.19 12.01
C SER A 217 17.90 -1.61 11.74
N VAL A 218 18.17 -1.29 10.49
CA VAL A 218 19.41 -0.61 10.08
C VAL A 218 19.03 0.77 9.56
N PHE A 219 19.63 1.80 10.13
CA PHE A 219 19.38 3.19 9.74
C PHE A 219 20.60 3.76 9.00
N PRO A 220 20.41 4.74 8.10
CA PRO A 220 21.52 5.49 7.53
C PRO A 220 22.41 6.11 8.61
N PRO A 221 23.72 6.30 8.37
CA PRO A 221 24.65 6.77 9.40
C PRO A 221 24.37 8.17 9.97
N ASP A 222 23.63 8.98 9.23
CA ASP A 222 23.21 10.35 9.62
C ASP A 222 21.89 10.38 10.41
N VAL A 223 21.22 9.25 10.59
CA VAL A 223 20.01 9.15 11.42
C VAL A 223 20.42 8.96 12.87
N ASN A 224 20.26 10.01 13.68
CA ASN A 224 20.63 10.02 15.10
C ASN A 224 19.46 9.75 16.04
N ALA A 225 18.24 9.91 15.56
CA ALA A 225 17.02 9.70 16.34
C ALA A 225 15.89 9.21 15.44
N VAL A 226 14.98 8.43 16.01
CA VAL A 226 13.72 8.02 15.36
C VAL A 226 12.57 8.37 16.30
N PHE A 227 11.45 8.79 15.72
CA PHE A 227 10.24 9.08 16.48
C PHE A 227 9.46 7.78 16.73
N ASP A 228 9.13 7.52 17.98
CA ASP A 228 8.23 6.43 18.34
C ASP A 228 6.78 6.87 18.09
N HIS A 229 6.14 6.24 17.11
CA HIS A 229 4.75 6.51 16.76
C HIS A 229 3.72 6.04 17.79
N GLY A 230 4.15 5.35 18.85
CA GLY A 230 3.29 4.93 19.94
C GLY A 230 2.81 6.10 20.82
N LYS A 231 2.18 5.78 21.94
CA LYS A 231 1.64 6.76 22.90
C LYS A 231 2.71 7.58 23.65
N ARG A 232 3.99 7.38 23.36
CA ARG A 232 5.12 8.02 24.03
C ARG A 232 5.80 8.98 23.06
N SER A 233 5.89 10.22 23.46
CA SER A 233 6.63 11.29 22.78
C SER A 233 8.14 11.25 23.05
N GLU A 234 8.73 10.06 23.17
CA GLU A 234 10.16 9.92 23.45
C GLU A 234 10.95 9.69 22.18
N GLU A 235 11.90 10.57 21.89
CA GLU A 235 12.95 10.34 20.91
C GLU A 235 13.81 9.17 21.37
N ARG A 236 13.88 8.10 20.57
CA ARG A 236 14.86 7.04 20.80
C ARG A 236 16.13 7.35 20.00
N ARG A 237 17.24 7.44 20.70
CA ARG A 237 18.56 7.57 20.05
C ARG A 237 18.89 6.28 19.34
N VAL A 238 19.23 6.38 18.06
CA VAL A 238 19.74 5.27 17.26
C VAL A 238 21.13 4.92 17.78
N GLY A 239 21.37 3.65 18.17
CA GLY A 239 22.69 3.17 18.57
C GLY A 239 22.81 2.65 20.00
N LYS A 240 21.76 2.75 20.82
CA LYS A 240 21.66 2.01 22.09
C LYS A 240 20.42 1.15 22.07
N GLU A 241 20.62 -0.11 21.74
CA GLU A 241 19.69 -1.24 21.93
C GLU A 241 18.24 -0.97 21.49
N CYS A 242 17.97 -1.08 20.17
CA CYS A 242 16.63 -1.44 19.71
C CYS A 242 16.42 -2.95 19.94
N THR A 243 16.27 -3.36 21.18
CA THR A 243 15.57 -4.60 21.52
C THR A 243 14.09 -4.29 21.53
N LEU A 244 13.35 -4.87 20.58
CA LEU A 244 11.88 -4.93 20.59
C LEU A 244 11.42 -5.89 21.69
#